data_30950fb09142768f3e3bc904a39f3dbd
#
_entry.id   30950fb09142768f3e3bc904a39f3dbd
#
_cell.length_a   1.000
_cell.length_b   1.000
_cell.length_c   1.000
_cell.angle_alpha   90.00
_cell.angle_beta   90.00
_cell.angle_gamma   90.00
#
_symmetry.space_group_name_H-M   'P 1'
#
loop_
_entity.id
_entity.type
_entity.pdbx_description
1 polymer ?
#
loop_
_entity_poly.entity_id
_entity_poly.type
_entity_poly.pdbx_seq_one_letter_code
_entity_poly.pdbx_strand_id
1 'polypeptide(L)'
;MQSADFLSAVFFYLKEGENLNQNWIVENLNNAFSTWNGKLGELWGLVTTGPQTFKGGAVWSVMQTLHNGMVGIGYALVVLFFAISLCKNTMNFHELKRPEAAIHYFLRFVAAKALVGYGMDIMLNIFSICNGTVSYTHLRAHETLSDL
;
A
#
# COMPACT_ATOMS: atom_id res chain seq x y z
N MET A 1 33.61 -36.30 -55.46
CA MET A 1 32.86 -35.07 -55.66
C MET A 1 31.57 -35.00 -54.84
N GLN A 2 31.03 -36.09 -54.32
CA GLN A 2 29.79 -36.21 -53.55
C GLN A 2 29.93 -35.92 -52.03
N SER A 3 31.13 -35.97 -51.46
CA SER A 3 31.35 -35.77 -50.00
C SER A 3 31.42 -34.32 -49.57
N ALA A 4 31.80 -33.40 -50.47
CA ALA A 4 31.89 -31.98 -50.16
C ALA A 4 30.49 -31.32 -50.09
N ASP A 5 29.56 -31.78 -50.96
CA ASP A 5 28.18 -31.26 -50.98
C ASP A 5 27.38 -31.70 -49.75
N PHE A 6 27.64 -32.95 -49.28
CA PHE A 6 27.01 -33.46 -48.08
C PHE A 6 27.48 -32.69 -46.82
N LEU A 7 28.76 -32.44 -46.71
CA LEU A 7 29.33 -31.67 -45.58
C LEU A 7 28.83 -30.24 -45.59
N SER A 8 28.74 -29.57 -46.75
CA SER A 8 28.21 -28.22 -46.84
C SER A 8 26.72 -28.15 -46.47
N ALA A 9 25.92 -29.15 -46.86
CA ALA A 9 24.52 -29.24 -46.48
C ALA A 9 24.35 -29.46 -44.95
N VAL A 10 25.14 -30.37 -44.38
CA VAL A 10 25.14 -30.59 -42.91
C VAL A 10 25.55 -29.32 -42.13
N PHE A 11 26.58 -28.64 -42.59
CA PHE A 11 27.00 -27.37 -41.98
C PHE A 11 25.92 -26.28 -42.08
N PHE A 12 25.23 -26.21 -43.21
CA PHE A 12 24.12 -25.28 -43.40
C PHE A 12 22.96 -25.59 -42.46
N TYR A 13 22.53 -26.84 -42.33
CA TYR A 13 21.48 -27.25 -41.40
C TYR A 13 21.85 -27.04 -39.93
N LEU A 14 23.11 -27.28 -39.55
CA LEU A 14 23.59 -27.04 -38.20
C LEU A 14 23.60 -25.55 -37.87
N LYS A 15 24.05 -24.71 -38.80
CA LYS A 15 24.06 -23.25 -38.66
C LYS A 15 22.65 -22.64 -38.63
N GLU A 16 21.73 -23.20 -39.43
CA GLU A 16 20.34 -22.77 -39.43
C GLU A 16 19.62 -23.20 -38.14
N GLY A 17 19.88 -24.38 -37.61
CA GLY A 17 19.38 -24.86 -36.32
C GLY A 17 19.91 -24.03 -35.12
N GLU A 18 21.17 -23.62 -35.18
CA GLU A 18 21.78 -22.80 -34.16
C GLU A 18 21.19 -21.36 -34.15
N ASN A 19 20.97 -20.77 -35.31
CA ASN A 19 20.33 -19.48 -35.47
C ASN A 19 18.86 -19.50 -35.04
N LEU A 20 18.11 -20.57 -35.37
CA LEU A 20 16.72 -20.74 -34.95
C LEU A 20 16.59 -20.90 -33.43
N ASN A 21 17.51 -21.64 -32.79
CA ASN A 21 17.51 -21.82 -31.34
C ASN A 21 17.88 -20.51 -30.60
N GLN A 22 18.84 -19.75 -31.13
CA GLN A 22 19.20 -18.46 -30.53
C GLN A 22 18.07 -17.44 -30.69
N ASN A 23 17.42 -17.35 -31.83
CA ASN A 23 16.30 -16.46 -32.07
C ASN A 23 15.11 -16.81 -31.16
N TRP A 24 14.78 -18.07 -30.99
CA TRP A 24 13.71 -18.53 -30.11
C TRP A 24 14.00 -18.17 -28.63
N ILE A 25 15.23 -18.38 -28.18
CA ILE A 25 15.66 -18.00 -26.81
C ILE A 25 15.57 -16.50 -26.59
N VAL A 26 16.09 -15.71 -27.54
CA VAL A 26 16.06 -14.24 -27.46
C VAL A 26 14.63 -13.73 -27.48
N GLU A 27 13.77 -14.27 -28.33
CA GLU A 27 12.36 -13.89 -28.43
C GLU A 27 11.60 -14.21 -27.13
N ASN A 28 11.77 -15.42 -26.59
CA ASN A 28 11.16 -15.79 -25.31
C ASN A 28 11.68 -14.93 -24.15
N LEU A 29 12.96 -14.61 -24.14
CA LEU A 29 13.55 -13.75 -23.13
C LEU A 29 13.00 -12.31 -23.24
N ASN A 30 12.92 -11.77 -24.44
CA ASN A 30 12.31 -10.46 -24.68
C ASN A 30 10.84 -10.42 -24.27
N ASN A 31 10.08 -11.46 -24.60
CA ASN A 31 8.68 -11.58 -24.19
C ASN A 31 8.54 -11.68 -22.67
N ALA A 32 9.42 -12.44 -22.01
CA ALA A 32 9.45 -12.53 -20.56
C ALA A 32 9.77 -11.17 -19.91
N PHE A 33 10.78 -10.46 -20.39
CA PHE A 33 11.13 -9.13 -19.89
C PHE A 33 10.05 -8.09 -20.17
N SER A 34 9.46 -8.11 -21.35
CA SER A 34 8.34 -7.22 -21.69
C SER A 34 7.14 -7.44 -20.78
N THR A 35 6.78 -8.70 -20.56
CA THR A 35 5.70 -9.08 -19.64
C THR A 35 6.02 -8.65 -18.21
N TRP A 36 7.25 -8.87 -17.76
CA TRP A 36 7.72 -8.45 -16.44
C TRP A 36 7.64 -6.94 -16.26
N ASN A 37 8.16 -6.16 -17.21
CA ASN A 37 8.10 -4.72 -17.18
C ASN A 37 6.66 -4.20 -17.20
N GLY A 38 5.77 -4.82 -17.97
CA GLY A 38 4.35 -4.53 -17.96
C GLY A 38 3.71 -4.78 -16.58
N LYS A 39 4.04 -5.91 -15.94
CA LYS A 39 3.55 -6.24 -14.60
C LYS A 39 4.12 -5.30 -13.53
N LEU A 40 5.36 -4.90 -13.63
CA LEU A 40 5.94 -3.87 -12.75
C LEU A 40 5.21 -2.53 -12.87
N GLY A 41 4.85 -2.12 -14.09
CA GLY A 41 4.06 -0.92 -14.33
C GLY A 41 2.65 -0.99 -13.71
N GLU A 42 1.98 -2.15 -13.84
CA GLU A 42 0.69 -2.39 -13.17
C GLU A 42 0.80 -2.33 -11.65
N LEU A 43 1.81 -2.98 -11.08
CA LEU A 43 2.07 -2.96 -9.64
C LEU A 43 2.39 -1.55 -9.15
N TRP A 44 3.17 -0.80 -9.92
CA TRP A 44 3.47 0.59 -9.62
C TRP A 44 2.20 1.45 -9.58
N GLY A 45 1.33 1.30 -10.58
CA GLY A 45 0.02 1.95 -10.61
C GLY A 45 -0.82 1.61 -9.38
N LEU A 46 -0.80 0.36 -8.92
CA LEU A 46 -1.54 -0.07 -7.73
C LEU A 46 -0.98 0.53 -6.43
N VAL A 47 0.34 0.57 -6.28
CA VAL A 47 1.00 1.09 -5.07
C VAL A 47 0.90 2.60 -4.95
N THR A 48 0.92 3.33 -6.08
CA THR A 48 0.81 4.79 -6.11
C THR A 48 -0.64 5.29 -6.15
N THR A 49 -1.60 4.41 -6.44
CA THR A 49 -3.03 4.78 -6.42
C THR A 49 -3.52 4.91 -4.98
N GLY A 50 -4.05 6.09 -4.64
CA GLY A 50 -4.67 6.31 -3.34
C GLY A 50 -5.89 5.42 -3.10
N PRO A 51 -6.20 5.07 -1.84
CA PRO A 51 -7.33 4.21 -1.50
C PRO A 51 -8.69 4.75 -1.98
N GLN A 52 -8.79 6.06 -2.17
CA GLN A 52 -10.02 6.73 -2.63
C GLN A 52 -10.32 6.48 -4.10
N THR A 53 -9.28 6.35 -4.95
CA THR A 53 -9.39 6.20 -6.40
C THR A 53 -9.23 4.75 -6.86
N PHE A 54 -8.82 3.87 -5.96
CA PHE A 54 -8.64 2.46 -6.25
C PHE A 54 -9.93 1.82 -6.79
N LYS A 55 -9.82 1.15 -7.94
CA LYS A 55 -10.95 0.54 -8.67
C LYS A 55 -12.16 1.47 -8.84
N GLY A 56 -11.90 2.74 -9.21
CA GLY A 56 -12.98 3.71 -9.45
C GLY A 56 -13.72 4.17 -8.20
N GLY A 57 -13.15 3.97 -7.01
CA GLY A 57 -13.73 4.43 -5.75
C GLY A 57 -14.83 3.53 -5.16
N ALA A 58 -15.20 2.43 -5.83
CA ALA A 58 -16.25 1.53 -5.34
C ALA A 58 -15.90 0.92 -3.96
N VAL A 59 -14.65 0.50 -3.79
CA VAL A 59 -14.17 -0.02 -2.50
C VAL A 59 -14.19 1.07 -1.43
N TRP A 60 -13.83 2.30 -1.81
CA TRP A 60 -13.82 3.44 -0.91
C TRP A 60 -15.22 3.78 -0.39
N SER A 61 -16.24 3.77 -1.24
CA SER A 61 -17.62 4.06 -0.83
C SER A 61 -18.14 3.05 0.21
N VAL A 62 -17.80 1.77 0.05
CA VAL A 62 -18.14 0.72 1.03
C VAL A 62 -17.40 0.95 2.35
N MET A 63 -16.10 1.25 2.30
CA MET A 63 -15.29 1.57 3.48
C MET A 63 -15.86 2.77 4.24
N GLN A 64 -16.27 3.80 3.53
CA GLN A 64 -16.86 5.01 4.12
C GLN A 64 -18.21 4.73 4.78
N THR A 65 -19.04 3.91 4.17
CA THR A 65 -20.32 3.48 4.75
C THR A 65 -20.13 2.66 6.03
N LEU A 66 -19.18 1.72 6.01
CA LEU A 66 -18.81 0.93 7.19
C LEU A 66 -18.24 1.81 8.30
N HIS A 67 -17.33 2.73 7.95
CA HIS A 67 -16.75 3.66 8.91
C HIS A 67 -17.83 4.50 9.61
N ASN A 68 -18.75 5.08 8.86
CA ASN A 68 -19.84 5.88 9.41
C ASN A 68 -20.71 5.08 10.40
N GLY A 69 -20.98 3.81 10.09
CA GLY A 69 -21.68 2.92 11.02
C GLY A 69 -20.88 2.64 12.29
N MET A 70 -19.57 2.39 12.14
CA MET A 70 -18.69 2.05 13.27
C MET A 70 -18.36 3.26 14.15
N VAL A 71 -18.33 4.47 13.61
CA VAL A 71 -18.12 5.71 14.40
C VAL A 71 -19.19 5.87 15.48
N GLY A 72 -20.46 5.57 15.17
CA GLY A 72 -21.53 5.59 16.15
C GLY A 72 -21.30 4.65 17.31
N ILE A 73 -20.89 3.41 17.01
CA ILE A 73 -20.53 2.40 18.02
C ILE A 73 -19.30 2.85 18.81
N GLY A 74 -18.29 3.39 18.14
CA GLY A 74 -17.08 3.92 18.76
C GLY A 74 -17.39 5.02 19.77
N TYR A 75 -18.24 5.98 19.43
CA TYR A 75 -18.64 7.03 20.36
C TYR A 75 -19.42 6.48 21.55
N ALA A 76 -20.31 5.53 21.34
CA ALA A 76 -21.03 4.90 22.45
C ALA A 76 -20.08 4.21 23.44
N LEU A 77 -19.06 3.50 22.94
CA LEU A 77 -18.03 2.86 23.76
C LEU A 77 -17.17 3.88 24.49
N VAL A 78 -16.77 4.99 23.86
CA VAL A 78 -15.99 6.05 24.51
C VAL A 78 -16.77 6.68 25.67
N VAL A 79 -18.07 6.94 25.46
CA VAL A 79 -18.95 7.46 26.54
C VAL A 79 -19.11 6.43 27.65
N LEU A 80 -19.32 5.15 27.32
CA LEU A 80 -19.46 4.09 28.29
C LEU A 80 -18.20 3.94 29.17
N PHE A 81 -17.03 3.88 28.56
CA PHE A 81 -15.76 3.77 29.29
C PHE A 81 -15.47 5.03 30.13
N PHE A 82 -15.83 6.18 29.64
CA PHE A 82 -15.72 7.41 30.41
C PHE A 82 -16.64 7.39 31.66
N ALA A 83 -17.91 6.96 31.48
CA ALA A 83 -18.83 6.81 32.58
C ALA A 83 -18.33 5.79 33.63
N ILE A 84 -17.83 4.62 33.19
CA ILE A 84 -17.23 3.63 34.08
C ILE A 84 -16.01 4.20 34.81
N SER A 85 -15.17 4.96 34.11
CA SER A 85 -13.99 5.59 34.72
C SER A 85 -14.38 6.62 35.78
N LEU A 86 -15.40 7.44 35.51
CA LEU A 86 -15.95 8.38 36.49
C LEU A 86 -16.52 7.62 37.70
N CYS A 87 -17.33 6.59 37.50
CA CYS A 87 -17.91 5.82 38.59
C CYS A 87 -16.84 5.21 39.50
N LYS A 88 -15.78 4.61 38.92
CA LYS A 88 -14.67 4.03 39.68
C LYS A 88 -13.93 5.09 40.51
N ASN A 89 -13.75 6.29 39.97
CA ASN A 89 -13.04 7.35 40.67
C ASN A 89 -13.92 8.11 41.67
N THR A 90 -15.25 8.14 41.44
CA THR A 90 -16.20 8.76 42.38
C THR A 90 -16.29 7.94 43.67
N MET A 91 -15.97 6.67 43.67
CA MET A 91 -15.86 5.86 44.90
C MET A 91 -14.68 6.30 45.80
N ASN A 92 -13.69 6.99 45.23
CA ASN A 92 -12.59 7.62 45.96
C ASN A 92 -12.77 9.16 45.97
N PHE A 93 -13.78 9.62 46.67
CA PHE A 93 -14.16 11.05 46.78
C PHE A 93 -13.01 12.04 47.11
N HIS A 94 -11.88 11.54 47.61
CA HIS A 94 -10.71 12.37 47.93
C HIS A 94 -9.91 12.85 46.71
N GLU A 95 -9.93 12.10 45.61
CA GLU A 95 -9.19 12.45 44.38
C GLU A 95 -9.96 13.44 43.47
N LEU A 96 -11.31 13.38 43.47
CA LEU A 96 -12.13 14.29 42.67
C LEU A 96 -12.13 15.73 43.21
N LYS A 97 -11.73 15.94 44.47
CA LYS A 97 -11.57 17.30 45.05
C LYS A 97 -10.38 18.06 44.47
N ARG A 98 -9.49 17.40 43.73
CA ARG A 98 -8.39 18.05 43.01
C ARG A 98 -8.82 18.33 41.56
N PRO A 99 -8.98 19.64 41.19
CA PRO A 99 -9.41 19.99 39.84
C PRO A 99 -8.45 19.50 38.75
N GLU A 100 -7.19 19.29 39.10
CA GLU A 100 -6.16 18.74 38.19
C GLU A 100 -6.46 17.32 37.72
N ALA A 101 -6.94 16.43 38.61
CA ALA A 101 -7.30 15.07 38.27
C ALA A 101 -8.51 15.03 37.30
N ALA A 102 -9.52 15.88 37.55
CA ALA A 102 -10.70 15.96 36.68
C ALA A 102 -10.34 16.41 35.26
N ILE A 103 -9.41 17.36 35.12
CA ILE A 103 -8.91 17.82 33.81
C ILE A 103 -8.23 16.70 33.05
N HIS A 104 -7.42 15.87 33.70
CA HIS A 104 -6.75 14.72 33.05
C HIS A 104 -7.74 13.67 32.50
N TYR A 105 -8.82 13.39 33.23
CA TYR A 105 -9.87 12.47 32.76
C TYR A 105 -10.63 13.06 31.58
N PHE A 106 -10.94 14.34 31.63
CA PHE A 106 -11.61 15.03 30.54
C PHE A 106 -10.72 15.09 29.27
N LEU A 107 -9.43 15.36 29.44
CA LEU A 107 -8.49 15.39 28.32
C LEU A 107 -8.38 14.03 27.63
N ARG A 108 -8.34 12.94 28.40
CA ARG A 108 -8.35 11.57 27.85
C ARG A 108 -9.64 11.28 27.07
N PHE A 109 -10.78 11.72 27.57
CA PHE A 109 -12.05 11.59 26.89
C PHE A 109 -12.08 12.35 25.57
N VAL A 110 -11.63 13.60 25.57
CA VAL A 110 -11.55 14.44 24.36
C VAL A 110 -10.59 13.83 23.33
N ALA A 111 -9.43 13.33 23.77
CA ALA A 111 -8.47 12.66 22.90
C ALA A 111 -9.05 11.37 22.28
N ALA A 112 -9.72 10.54 23.07
CA ALA A 112 -10.37 9.33 22.58
C ALA A 112 -11.49 9.64 21.57
N LYS A 113 -12.31 10.67 21.85
CA LYS A 113 -13.35 11.14 20.94
C LYS A 113 -12.76 11.66 19.63
N ALA A 114 -11.66 12.42 19.71
CA ALA A 114 -10.98 12.93 18.52
C ALA A 114 -10.41 11.80 17.66
N LEU A 115 -9.78 10.78 18.26
CA LEU A 115 -9.27 9.60 17.54
C LEU A 115 -10.37 8.84 16.81
N VAL A 116 -11.53 8.64 17.43
CA VAL A 116 -12.67 7.98 16.79
C VAL A 116 -13.23 8.85 15.65
N GLY A 117 -13.36 10.16 15.84
CA GLY A 117 -13.92 11.05 14.82
C GLY A 117 -12.99 11.29 13.63
N TYR A 118 -11.72 11.49 13.86
CA TYR A 118 -10.73 11.80 12.83
C TYR A 118 -9.94 10.58 12.35
N GLY A 119 -10.30 9.36 12.77
CA GLY A 119 -9.56 8.14 12.47
C GLY A 119 -9.37 7.90 10.98
N MET A 120 -10.39 8.17 10.16
CA MET A 120 -10.31 8.04 8.71
C MET A 120 -9.37 9.08 8.08
N ASP A 121 -9.43 10.32 8.54
CA ASP A 121 -8.57 11.40 8.04
C ASP A 121 -7.10 11.15 8.40
N ILE A 122 -6.85 10.65 9.61
CA ILE A 122 -5.51 10.23 10.05
C ILE A 122 -4.98 9.13 9.15
N MET A 123 -5.80 8.11 8.87
CA MET A 123 -5.42 6.99 8.02
C MET A 123 -5.11 7.46 6.58
N LEU A 124 -5.92 8.34 6.01
CA LEU A 124 -5.69 8.93 4.69
C LEU A 124 -4.41 9.75 4.64
N ASN A 125 -4.13 10.52 5.67
CA ASN A 125 -2.88 11.30 5.76
C ASN A 125 -1.66 10.37 5.84
N ILE A 126 -1.72 9.27 6.60
CA ILE A 126 -0.66 8.26 6.64
C ILE A 126 -0.44 7.65 5.25
N PHE A 127 -1.51 7.25 4.55
CA PHE A 127 -1.40 6.75 3.17
C PHE A 127 -0.78 7.77 2.22
N SER A 128 -1.17 9.03 2.32
CA SER A 128 -0.61 10.12 1.51
C SER A 128 0.89 10.28 1.74
N ILE A 129 1.32 10.25 3.00
CA ILE A 129 2.75 10.33 3.36
C ILE A 129 3.51 9.11 2.83
N CYS A 130 2.96 7.90 2.98
CA CYS A 130 3.58 6.68 2.45
C CYS A 130 3.72 6.74 0.94
N ASN A 131 2.68 7.13 0.21
CA ASN A 131 2.72 7.28 -1.25
C ASN A 131 3.75 8.33 -1.68
N GLY A 132 3.82 9.47 -1.00
CA GLY A 132 4.82 10.50 -1.24
C GLY A 132 6.25 9.99 -1.03
N THR A 133 6.47 9.22 0.02
CA THR A 133 7.78 8.62 0.32
C THR A 133 8.19 7.60 -0.75
N VAL A 134 7.28 6.73 -1.16
CA VAL A 134 7.53 5.73 -2.22
C VAL A 134 7.84 6.42 -3.55
N SER A 135 7.09 7.45 -3.93
CA SER A 135 7.34 8.23 -5.15
C SER A 135 8.71 8.92 -5.11
N TYR A 136 9.06 9.52 -3.98
CA TYR A 136 10.34 10.20 -3.80
C TYR A 136 11.54 9.24 -3.88
N THR A 137 11.46 8.09 -3.23
CA THR A 137 12.54 7.08 -3.24
C THR A 137 12.72 6.48 -4.63
N HIS A 138 11.64 6.28 -5.38
CA HIS A 138 11.71 5.74 -6.74
C HIS A 138 12.34 6.73 -7.73
N LEU A 139 11.96 8.00 -7.68
CA LEU A 139 12.55 9.06 -8.51
C LEU A 139 14.05 9.17 -8.27
N ARG A 140 14.48 9.12 -7.00
CA ARG A 140 15.89 9.22 -6.65
C ARG A 140 16.70 7.99 -7.08
N ALA A 141 16.11 6.81 -7.03
CA ALA A 141 16.76 5.60 -7.55
C ALA A 141 16.95 5.65 -9.07
N HIS A 142 16.06 6.33 -9.79
CA HIS A 142 16.15 6.50 -11.25
C HIS A 142 17.23 7.55 -11.62
N GLU A 143 17.36 8.62 -10.85
CA GLU A 143 18.41 9.64 -11.05
C GLU A 143 19.83 9.05 -10.84
N THR A 144 20.03 8.24 -9.80
CA THR A 144 21.35 7.63 -9.53
C THR A 144 21.76 6.60 -10.60
N LEU A 145 20.79 6.00 -11.31
CA LEU A 145 21.07 5.09 -12.43
C LEU A 145 21.39 5.84 -13.74
N SER A 146 20.92 7.07 -13.90
CA SER A 146 21.20 7.89 -15.08
C SER A 146 22.55 8.62 -15.01
N ASP A 147 23.14 8.72 -13.83
CA ASP A 147 24.42 9.37 -13.58
C ASP A 147 25.63 8.39 -13.63
N LEU A 148 25.38 7.08 -13.91
CA LEU A 148 26.40 6.03 -14.12
C LEU A 148 26.55 5.68 -15.60
#